data_875bae8ba3a09d0bbfcff6bd12519c55
#
_entry.id   875bae8ba3a09d0bbfcff6bd12519c55
#
_cell.length_a   1.000
_cell.length_b   1.000
_cell.length_c   1.000
_cell.angle_alpha   90.00
_cell.angle_beta   90.00
_cell.angle_gamma   90.00
#
_symmetry.space_group_name_H-M   'P 1'
#
loop_
_entity.id
_entity.type
_entity.pdbx_description
1 polymer ?
#
loop_
_entity_poly.entity_id
_entity_poly.type
_entity_poly.pdbx_seq_one_letter_code
_entity_poly.pdbx_strand_id
1 'polypeptide(L)'
;MLAATLSAARSADEVDDRGVAVRLAAPPQRIVSLLPSLTESVCALGACERLVGVDRYSNAPERVRALPKVGGGLDASPEAVLALRPDLVLAATSARGIERLEALGLKVLALEPRTH
;
A
#
# COMPACT_ATOMS: atom_id res chain seq x y z
N MET A 1 -4.30 -13.52 -0.48
CA MET A 1 -2.88 -13.25 -0.28
C MET A 1 -2.65 -12.10 0.68
N LEU A 2 -3.21 -10.94 0.43
CA LEU A 2 -3.05 -9.83 1.38
C LEU A 2 -3.64 -10.18 2.74
N ALA A 3 -4.76 -10.89 2.76
CA ALA A 3 -5.38 -11.29 4.03
C ALA A 3 -4.47 -12.21 4.83
N ALA A 4 -3.79 -13.15 4.16
CA ALA A 4 -2.86 -14.05 4.84
C ALA A 4 -1.68 -13.26 5.41
N THR A 5 -1.17 -12.28 4.66
CA THR A 5 -0.08 -11.43 5.13
C THR A 5 -0.49 -10.66 6.38
N LEU A 6 -1.70 -10.11 6.37
CA LEU A 6 -2.19 -9.30 7.49
C LEU A 6 -2.42 -10.12 8.75
N SER A 7 -2.71 -11.41 8.62
CA SER A 7 -3.02 -12.25 9.76
C SER A 7 -1.82 -13.05 10.26
N ALA A 8 -0.78 -13.17 9.46
CA ALA A 8 0.39 -13.97 9.85
C ALA A 8 1.23 -13.23 10.88
N ALA A 9 1.74 -13.99 11.86
CA ALA A 9 2.60 -13.42 12.90
C ALA A 9 4.07 -13.68 12.63
N ARG A 10 4.41 -14.09 11.43
CA ARG A 10 5.79 -14.44 11.04
C ARG A 10 6.09 -13.87 9.68
N SER A 11 7.37 -13.88 9.32
CA SER A 11 7.78 -13.37 8.00
C SER A 11 7.12 -14.17 6.89
N ALA A 12 6.89 -13.51 5.77
CA ALA A 12 6.29 -14.13 4.61
C ALA A 12 6.80 -13.41 3.35
N ASP A 13 6.89 -14.18 2.26
CA ASP A 13 7.17 -13.60 0.95
C ASP A 13 5.86 -13.52 0.19
N GLU A 14 5.56 -12.34 -0.33
CA GLU A 14 4.40 -12.12 -1.19
C GLU A 14 4.92 -11.81 -2.57
N VAL A 15 4.34 -12.47 -3.59
CA VAL A 15 4.69 -12.18 -4.97
C VAL A 15 3.62 -11.25 -5.52
N ASP A 16 4.04 -10.08 -5.98
CA ASP A 16 3.08 -9.10 -6.48
C ASP A 16 2.79 -9.36 -7.97
N ASP A 17 1.99 -8.49 -8.57
CA ASP A 17 1.56 -8.71 -9.96
C ASP A 17 2.65 -8.39 -10.97
N ARG A 18 3.81 -7.89 -10.52
CA ARG A 18 5.00 -7.78 -11.37
C ARG A 18 5.80 -9.08 -11.37
N GLY A 19 5.46 -10.03 -10.51
CA GLY A 19 6.26 -11.23 -10.31
C GLY A 19 7.45 -11.02 -9.38
N VAL A 20 7.45 -9.91 -8.64
CA VAL A 20 8.53 -9.58 -7.72
C VAL A 20 8.17 -10.07 -6.32
N ALA A 21 9.10 -10.78 -5.69
CA ALA A 21 8.90 -11.23 -4.32
C ALA A 21 9.15 -10.07 -3.37
N VAL A 22 8.18 -9.81 -2.49
CA VAL A 22 8.28 -8.76 -1.48
C VAL A 22 8.30 -9.46 -0.13
N ARG A 23 9.41 -9.32 0.58
CA ARG A 23 9.56 -10.00 1.86
C ARG A 23 9.09 -9.12 3.00
N LEU A 24 8.18 -9.68 3.79
CA LEU A 24 7.66 -8.99 4.96
C LEU A 24 8.13 -9.75 6.20
N ALA A 25 8.87 -9.05 7.06
CA ALA A 25 9.40 -9.65 8.29
C ALA A 25 8.30 -9.92 9.31
N ALA A 26 7.18 -9.20 9.20
CA ALA A 26 6.04 -9.32 10.11
C ALA A 26 4.81 -8.83 9.37
N PRO A 27 3.60 -9.07 9.89
CA PRO A 27 2.41 -8.49 9.28
C PRO A 27 2.51 -6.97 9.26
N PRO A 28 2.15 -6.33 8.14
CA PRO A 28 2.30 -4.88 8.05
C PRO A 28 1.39 -4.15 9.03
N GLN A 29 1.94 -3.16 9.71
CA GLN A 29 1.22 -2.36 10.68
C GLN A 29 0.99 -0.94 10.20
N ARG A 30 1.79 -0.47 9.24
CA ARG A 30 1.70 0.89 8.71
C ARG A 30 1.68 0.80 7.20
N ILE A 31 0.49 0.97 6.63
CA ILE A 31 0.30 0.77 5.20
C ILE A 31 -0.02 2.10 4.54
N VAL A 32 0.65 2.39 3.44
CA VAL A 32 0.29 3.49 2.54
C VAL A 32 -0.33 2.87 1.30
N SER A 33 -1.52 3.32 0.93
CA SER A 33 -2.21 2.83 -0.27
C SER A 33 -2.28 3.94 -1.30
N LEU A 34 -1.86 3.64 -2.52
CA LEU A 34 -1.75 4.63 -3.58
C LEU A 34 -2.85 4.50 -4.64
N LEU A 35 -3.92 3.76 -4.33
CA LEU A 35 -5.02 3.60 -5.28
C LEU A 35 -6.32 3.38 -4.51
N PRO A 36 -7.43 4.03 -4.92
CA PRO A 36 -8.69 3.89 -4.17
C PRO A 36 -9.18 2.45 -4.02
N SER A 37 -9.06 1.62 -5.06
CA SER A 37 -9.53 0.25 -4.96
C SER A 37 -8.71 -0.55 -3.95
N LEU A 38 -7.40 -0.26 -3.85
CA LEU A 38 -6.54 -0.93 -2.88
C LEU A 38 -6.86 -0.44 -1.47
N THR A 39 -7.11 0.86 -1.30
CA THR A 39 -7.53 1.41 -0.02
C THR A 39 -8.80 0.73 0.47
N GLU A 40 -9.79 0.60 -0.41
CA GLU A 40 -11.05 -0.03 -0.04
C GLU A 40 -10.86 -1.50 0.26
N SER A 41 -9.96 -2.18 -0.46
CA SER A 41 -9.66 -3.58 -0.19
C SER A 41 -9.06 -3.80 1.19
N VAL A 42 -8.12 -2.94 1.59
CA VAL A 42 -7.53 -3.04 2.92
C VAL A 42 -8.61 -2.90 3.99
N CYS A 43 -9.51 -1.92 3.80
CA CYS A 43 -10.58 -1.70 4.76
C CYS A 43 -11.59 -2.86 4.77
N ALA A 44 -11.89 -3.42 3.60
CA ALA A 44 -12.80 -4.55 3.50
C ALA A 44 -12.25 -5.79 4.19
N LEU A 45 -10.92 -5.92 4.24
CA LEU A 45 -10.28 -7.03 4.94
C LEU A 45 -10.17 -6.81 6.44
N GLY A 46 -10.70 -5.71 6.96
CA GLY A 46 -10.67 -5.42 8.39
C GLY A 46 -9.38 -4.79 8.87
N ALA A 47 -8.59 -4.23 7.96
CA ALA A 47 -7.28 -3.67 8.31
C ALA A 47 -7.20 -2.17 8.08
N CYS A 48 -8.35 -1.49 8.02
CA CYS A 48 -8.42 -0.07 7.72
C CYS A 48 -7.59 0.76 8.72
N GLU A 49 -7.52 0.34 9.97
CA GLU A 49 -6.78 1.07 11.00
C GLU A 49 -5.27 1.03 10.77
N ARG A 50 -4.78 0.17 9.89
CA ARG A 50 -3.35 0.10 9.57
C ARG A 50 -2.94 1.08 8.49
N LEU A 51 -3.90 1.73 7.83
CA LEU A 51 -3.59 2.74 6.83
C LEU A 51 -3.09 4.01 7.53
N VAL A 52 -1.92 4.49 7.10
CA VAL A 52 -1.33 5.73 7.64
C VAL A 52 -1.30 6.83 6.59
N GLY A 53 -1.57 6.51 5.34
CA GLY A 53 -1.65 7.50 4.27
C GLY A 53 -2.26 6.89 3.03
N VAL A 54 -2.84 7.72 2.18
CA VAL A 54 -3.52 7.28 0.97
C VAL A 54 -3.27 8.27 -0.15
N ASP A 55 -3.59 7.87 -1.37
CA ASP A 55 -3.57 8.78 -2.50
C ASP A 55 -4.69 9.81 -2.37
N ARG A 56 -4.61 10.90 -3.18
CA ARG A 56 -5.54 12.01 -3.04
C ARG A 56 -6.98 11.65 -3.41
N TYR A 57 -7.16 10.57 -4.16
CA TYR A 57 -8.50 10.17 -4.62
C TYR A 57 -9.17 9.15 -3.73
N SER A 58 -8.46 8.60 -2.74
CA SER A 58 -9.05 7.66 -1.80
C SER A 58 -9.91 8.41 -0.80
N ASN A 59 -11.22 8.16 -0.86
CA ASN A 59 -12.15 8.86 0.01
C ASN A 59 -13.23 7.93 0.58
N ALA A 60 -13.05 6.62 0.40
CA ALA A 60 -14.00 5.64 0.92
C ALA A 60 -13.21 4.47 1.52
N PRO A 61 -13.64 3.94 2.67
CA PRO A 61 -14.73 4.46 3.49
C PRO A 61 -14.39 5.82 4.09
N GLU A 62 -15.38 6.45 4.70
CA GLU A 62 -15.26 7.84 5.14
C GLU A 62 -14.07 8.06 6.06
N ARG A 63 -13.72 7.07 6.88
CA ARG A 63 -12.63 7.23 7.84
C ARG A 63 -11.27 7.50 7.19
N VAL A 64 -11.07 7.13 5.92
CA VAL A 64 -9.79 7.40 5.26
C VAL A 64 -9.65 8.85 4.82
N ARG A 65 -10.74 9.61 4.83
CA ARG A 65 -10.68 11.02 4.43
C ARG A 65 -9.78 11.85 5.32
N ALA A 66 -9.63 11.45 6.58
CA ALA A 66 -8.80 12.16 7.54
C ALA A 66 -7.32 11.82 7.43
N LEU A 67 -6.97 10.80 6.63
CA LEU A 67 -5.58 10.37 6.53
C LEU A 67 -4.77 11.31 5.65
N PRO A 68 -3.45 11.41 5.90
CA PRO A 68 -2.58 12.19 5.03
C PRO A 68 -2.66 11.73 3.58
N LYS A 69 -2.64 12.68 2.67
CA LYS A 69 -2.65 12.42 1.23
C LYS A 69 -1.24 12.58 0.70
N VAL A 70 -0.74 11.57 -0.01
CA VAL A 70 0.64 11.58 -0.49
C VAL A 70 0.74 11.93 -1.97
N GLY A 71 -0.36 12.33 -2.59
CA GLY A 71 -0.38 12.74 -3.98
C GLY A 71 -1.27 11.85 -4.83
N GLY A 72 -1.13 11.94 -6.14
CA GLY A 72 -1.90 11.10 -7.05
C GLY A 72 -1.43 9.66 -7.02
N GLY A 73 -2.32 8.74 -7.39
CA GLY A 73 -1.99 7.32 -7.33
C GLY A 73 -0.86 6.92 -8.26
N LEU A 74 -0.69 7.64 -9.37
CA LEU A 74 0.35 7.31 -10.35
C LEU A 74 1.66 8.01 -10.07
N ASP A 75 1.65 9.15 -9.37
CA ASP A 75 2.86 9.94 -9.14
C ASP A 75 2.89 10.49 -7.71
N ALA A 76 2.74 9.61 -6.75
CA ALA A 76 2.81 10.00 -5.35
C ALA A 76 4.19 10.56 -5.01
N SER A 77 4.21 11.48 -4.04
CA SER A 77 5.46 12.06 -3.56
C SER A 77 6.25 11.04 -2.74
N PRO A 78 7.44 10.64 -3.18
CA PRO A 78 8.23 9.69 -2.40
C PRO A 78 8.58 10.22 -1.02
N GLU A 79 8.81 11.53 -0.90
CA GLU A 79 9.14 12.14 0.38
C GLU A 79 7.96 12.07 1.35
N ALA A 80 6.75 12.32 0.84
CA ALA A 80 5.56 12.23 1.69
C ALA A 80 5.31 10.81 2.16
N VAL A 81 5.53 9.83 1.27
CA VAL A 81 5.37 8.43 1.63
C VAL A 81 6.40 8.04 2.70
N LEU A 82 7.65 8.40 2.47
CA LEU A 82 8.73 8.06 3.39
C LEU A 82 8.51 8.67 4.76
N ALA A 83 7.98 9.89 4.82
CA ALA A 83 7.75 10.58 6.07
C ALA A 83 6.75 9.85 6.96
N LEU A 84 5.86 9.07 6.38
CA LEU A 84 4.87 8.30 7.13
C LEU A 84 5.42 7.00 7.67
N ARG A 85 6.62 6.63 7.27
CA ARG A 85 7.32 5.42 7.72
C ARG A 85 6.47 4.17 7.57
N PRO A 86 5.98 3.89 6.34
CA PRO A 86 5.20 2.68 6.14
C PRO A 86 6.09 1.44 6.14
N ASP A 87 5.55 0.33 6.58
CA ASP A 87 6.23 -0.95 6.39
C ASP A 87 5.73 -1.66 5.14
N LEU A 88 4.70 -1.12 4.49
CA LEU A 88 4.22 -1.64 3.22
C LEU A 88 3.54 -0.53 2.44
N VAL A 89 3.85 -0.44 1.14
CA VAL A 89 3.18 0.47 0.22
C VAL A 89 2.45 -0.37 -0.81
N LEU A 90 1.18 -0.09 -1.01
CA LEU A 90 0.37 -0.74 -2.04
C LEU A 90 0.23 0.22 -3.21
N ALA A 91 0.52 -0.25 -4.41
CA ALA A 91 0.49 0.59 -5.60
C ALA A 91 -0.06 -0.21 -6.78
N ALA A 92 -0.58 0.50 -7.79
CA ALA A 92 -0.90 -0.15 -9.06
C ALA A 92 0.39 -0.46 -9.81
N THR A 93 0.37 -1.52 -10.62
CA THR A 93 1.55 -1.87 -11.41
C THR A 93 1.94 -0.75 -12.38
N SER A 94 0.97 0.09 -12.77
CA SER A 94 1.22 1.22 -13.66
C SER A 94 1.73 2.46 -12.95
N ALA A 95 1.85 2.44 -11.62
CA ALA A 95 2.27 3.61 -10.87
C ALA A 95 3.71 3.96 -11.22
N ARG A 96 3.98 5.26 -11.35
CA ARG A 96 5.34 5.75 -11.58
C ARG A 96 6.06 5.83 -10.24
N GLY A 97 7.37 5.68 -10.30
CA GLY A 97 8.18 5.89 -9.12
C GLY A 97 8.24 4.72 -8.16
N ILE A 98 7.70 3.55 -8.53
CA ILE A 98 7.81 2.38 -7.66
C ILE A 98 9.27 2.09 -7.36
N GLU A 99 10.12 2.16 -8.38
CA GLU A 99 11.55 1.89 -8.20
C GLU A 99 12.20 2.91 -7.28
N ARG A 100 11.74 4.16 -7.35
CA ARG A 100 12.26 5.19 -6.46
C ARG A 100 11.88 4.90 -5.01
N LEU A 101 10.65 4.46 -4.78
CA LEU A 101 10.23 4.10 -3.43
C LEU A 101 11.04 2.92 -2.91
N GLU A 102 11.27 1.93 -3.77
CA GLU A 102 12.06 0.77 -3.37
C GLU A 102 13.50 1.15 -3.11
N ALA A 103 14.05 2.08 -3.89
CA ALA A 103 15.41 2.55 -3.68
C ALA A 103 15.57 3.29 -2.35
N LEU A 104 14.47 3.82 -1.83
CA LEU A 104 14.47 4.48 -0.52
C LEU A 104 14.30 3.48 0.63
N GLY A 105 14.25 2.19 0.32
CA GLY A 105 14.13 1.15 1.34
C GLY A 105 12.72 0.75 1.68
N LEU A 106 11.73 1.26 0.92
CA LEU A 106 10.34 0.93 1.19
C LEU A 106 9.96 -0.37 0.47
N LYS A 107 9.08 -1.13 1.08
CA LYS A 107 8.56 -2.34 0.46
C LYS A 107 7.28 -2.00 -0.27
N VAL A 108 7.26 -2.28 -1.58
CA VAL A 108 6.13 -1.94 -2.43
C VAL A 108 5.55 -3.23 -3.00
N LEU A 109 4.26 -3.41 -2.80
CA LEU A 109 3.50 -4.49 -3.39
C LEU A 109 2.69 -3.89 -4.52
N ALA A 110 3.08 -4.18 -5.76
CA ALA A 110 2.43 -3.60 -6.94
C ALA A 110 1.37 -4.57 -7.44
N LEU A 111 0.13 -4.11 -7.48
CA LEU A 111 -1.00 -4.96 -7.79
C LEU A 111 -1.74 -4.40 -9.01
N GLU A 112 -2.23 -5.30 -9.84
CA GLU A 112 -3.02 -4.92 -10.99
C GLU A 112 -4.44 -4.62 -10.52
N PRO A 113 -4.93 -3.38 -10.71
CA PRO A 113 -6.30 -3.09 -10.31
C PRO A 113 -7.27 -3.90 -11.16
N ARG A 114 -8.25 -4.50 -10.50
CA ARG A 114 -9.24 -5.31 -11.19
C ARG A 114 -10.58 -4.64 -11.07
N THR A 115 -11.28 -4.56 -12.19
CA THR A 115 -12.63 -4.02 -12.24
C THR A 115 -13.62 -5.14 -12.48
N HIS A 116 -14.67 -5.15 -11.73
CA HIS A 116 -15.69 -6.16 -11.86
C HIS A 116 -17.05 -5.52 -11.86
#